data_6e15ed476ffdc33b6cd81c7a589c5802
#
_entry.id   6e15ed476ffdc33b6cd81c7a589c5802
#
_cell.length_a   1.000
_cell.length_b   1.000
_cell.length_c   1.000
_cell.angle_alpha   90.00
_cell.angle_beta   90.00
_cell.angle_gamma   90.00
#
_symmetry.space_group_name_H-M   'P 1'
#
loop_
_entity.id
_entity.type
_entity.pdbx_description
1 polymer ?
#
loop_
_entity_poly.entity_id
_entity_poly.type
_entity_poly.pdbx_seq_one_letter_code
_entity_poly.pdbx_strand_id
1 'polypeptide(L)'
;MSMRCFAVESALVGADSRSGPDGRTASVSAVSWWLWVLVVVGVLLVMVAVYDLTQTRHAILRNFPVVGHLRYVLESVGPELRQYIVTDNDEERPFSRDQRRWVYASAKGENSYFGFGTDNRFDVAGYPFFHHSAFPIDGDPDEPVPCAKTMGEWRDRPHAFQPASIVSISAMSFGSLSSAAIVALNRGAAMTGSLHNTGEGGISAHHRSGGDLIFQLGTGYFGARAGDGSFSIDELLTSMEDTPVRAIELKLSQGAKPGLGGVLPGKKVTEEISAARGVPVGVTVRSPARHRAFEDIAGLVDFVERIADATGRPVGIKSAVGDQRFFAELAAHMADTGRGPDYVSVDGGEGGTGAAPLVFSDHVALPFRQAFPVVRHAFAEHGLDERVVFGGAGKLGFAPDAALALAMGVDLIGVAREAMLAVGCIQAQECHTGHCPTGVATQKPRLVRGLDPTDKSNRVAGYLRALQHDLRALGHAMGHDHPSRIRLDQISITDGAGGLVPAVDRF
;
A
#
# COMPACT_ATOMS: atom_id res chain seq x y z
N MET A 1 -15.62 -40.95 8.84
CA MET A 1 -16.31 -42.26 8.84
C MET A 1 -15.27 -43.35 8.97
N SER A 2 -15.48 -44.23 9.92
CA SER A 2 -14.76 -45.45 10.33
C SER A 2 -13.68 -45.28 11.41
N MET A 3 -14.13 -45.31 12.63
CA MET A 3 -13.38 -45.74 13.80
C MET A 3 -13.09 -47.24 13.70
N ARG A 4 -11.85 -47.65 13.97
CA ARG A 4 -11.52 -49.04 14.36
C ARG A 4 -10.91 -49.03 15.73
N CYS A 5 -11.67 -49.57 16.69
CA CYS A 5 -11.17 -50.03 17.97
C CYS A 5 -10.23 -51.24 17.79
N PHE A 6 -9.13 -51.26 18.51
CA PHE A 6 -8.40 -52.51 18.78
C PHE A 6 -8.47 -52.82 20.26
N ALA A 7 -9.01 -53.99 20.51
CA ALA A 7 -9.10 -54.59 21.85
C ALA A 7 -7.76 -55.12 22.33
N VAL A 8 -7.53 -54.98 23.64
CA VAL A 8 -6.42 -55.61 24.37
C VAL A 8 -6.93 -56.92 24.90
N GLU A 9 -6.30 -58.00 24.52
CA GLU A 9 -6.46 -59.30 25.16
C GLU A 9 -5.31 -59.52 26.14
N SER A 10 -5.67 -59.83 27.35
CA SER A 10 -4.81 -60.25 28.47
C SER A 10 -4.51 -61.72 28.42
N ALA A 11 -3.28 -62.11 28.59
CA ALA A 11 -2.89 -63.48 28.97
C ALA A 11 -1.96 -63.42 30.17
N LEU A 12 -2.47 -63.91 31.30
CA LEU A 12 -1.75 -64.38 32.46
C LEU A 12 -1.10 -65.74 32.13
N VAL A 13 0.13 -66.00 32.64
CA VAL A 13 0.52 -67.19 33.38
C VAL A 13 2.08 -67.25 33.62
N GLY A 14 2.50 -67.46 34.80
CA GLY A 14 3.77 -68.15 35.12
C GLY A 14 4.75 -67.41 36.04
N ALA A 15 4.60 -67.60 37.36
CA ALA A 15 5.64 -67.30 38.30
C ALA A 15 6.75 -68.37 38.23
N ASP A 16 8.00 -68.00 38.24
CA ASP A 16 9.04 -68.76 38.84
C ASP A 16 10.14 -67.88 39.50
N SER A 17 10.46 -68.20 40.71
CA SER A 17 11.38 -67.52 41.60
C SER A 17 12.82 -67.94 41.33
N ARG A 18 13.74 -66.99 41.11
CA ARG A 18 15.14 -67.11 41.50
C ARG A 18 15.75 -65.77 41.87
N SER A 19 16.17 -65.70 43.11
CA SER A 19 16.93 -64.63 43.71
C SER A 19 18.38 -64.54 43.18
N GLY A 20 18.79 -63.28 42.88
CA GLY A 20 20.20 -62.93 42.67
C GLY A 20 20.37 -61.42 42.74
N PRO A 21 21.37 -60.87 43.42
CA PRO A 21 21.43 -59.43 43.72
C PRO A 21 22.11 -58.67 42.59
N ASP A 22 21.48 -57.62 42.08
CA ASP A 22 22.19 -56.46 41.59
C ASP A 22 21.16 -55.37 41.19
N GLY A 23 20.70 -54.68 42.23
CA GLY A 23 19.74 -53.56 42.07
C GLY A 23 20.38 -52.16 41.88
N ARG A 24 21.35 -52.01 40.99
CA ARG A 24 21.96 -50.68 40.77
C ARG A 24 22.20 -50.23 39.29
N THR A 25 21.78 -51.00 38.32
CA THR A 25 22.06 -50.64 36.92
C THR A 25 20.85 -50.06 36.11
N ALA A 26 19.64 -50.14 36.69
CA ALA A 26 18.43 -49.70 35.93
C ALA A 26 18.12 -48.19 36.01
N SER A 27 18.71 -47.45 36.99
CA SER A 27 18.40 -46.03 37.16
C SER A 27 19.26 -45.08 36.29
N VAL A 28 20.45 -45.53 35.88
CA VAL A 28 21.36 -44.70 35.06
C VAL A 28 20.94 -44.69 33.59
N SER A 29 20.35 -45.75 33.07
CA SER A 29 19.90 -45.83 31.71
C SER A 29 18.62 -45.00 31.40
N ALA A 30 17.71 -44.88 32.37
CA ALA A 30 16.47 -44.11 32.22
C ALA A 30 16.74 -42.59 32.20
N VAL A 31 17.67 -42.11 33.00
CA VAL A 31 18.10 -40.70 32.98
C VAL A 31 18.86 -40.37 31.69
N SER A 32 19.60 -41.35 31.14
CA SER A 32 20.38 -41.17 29.91
C SER A 32 19.55 -40.93 28.66
N TRP A 33 18.43 -41.59 28.44
CA TRP A 33 17.66 -41.41 27.23
C TRP A 33 16.88 -40.08 27.17
N TRP A 34 16.40 -39.57 28.30
CA TRP A 34 15.78 -38.24 28.38
C TRP A 34 16.79 -37.14 28.07
N LEU A 35 18.05 -37.28 28.51
CA LEU A 35 19.12 -36.34 28.15
C LEU A 35 19.37 -36.34 26.64
N TRP A 36 19.39 -37.53 26.01
CA TRP A 36 19.51 -37.62 24.55
C TRP A 36 18.32 -36.98 23.82
N VAL A 37 17.11 -37.17 24.31
CA VAL A 37 15.90 -36.49 23.75
C VAL A 37 16.06 -34.98 23.87
N LEU A 38 16.47 -34.43 25.00
CA LEU A 38 16.69 -32.98 25.17
C LEU A 38 17.79 -32.46 24.25
N VAL A 39 18.88 -33.22 24.08
CA VAL A 39 19.95 -32.85 23.13
C VAL A 39 19.44 -32.84 21.69
N VAL A 40 18.70 -33.85 21.26
CA VAL A 40 18.11 -33.91 19.91
C VAL A 40 17.13 -32.77 19.69
N VAL A 41 16.25 -32.49 20.64
CA VAL A 41 15.32 -31.34 20.56
C VAL A 41 16.11 -30.03 20.52
N GLY A 42 17.14 -29.88 21.31
CA GLY A 42 18.00 -28.67 21.28
C GLY A 42 18.69 -28.49 19.92
N VAL A 43 19.25 -29.56 19.37
CA VAL A 43 19.87 -29.54 18.03
C VAL A 43 18.84 -29.18 16.94
N LEU A 44 17.64 -29.76 16.98
CA LEU A 44 16.55 -29.44 16.03
C LEU A 44 16.13 -27.97 16.13
N LEU A 45 15.99 -27.45 17.35
CA LEU A 45 15.68 -26.04 17.56
C LEU A 45 16.77 -25.10 17.01
N VAL A 46 18.04 -25.46 17.19
CA VAL A 46 19.16 -24.70 16.61
C VAL A 46 19.14 -24.76 15.08
N MET A 47 18.90 -25.92 14.48
CA MET A 47 18.77 -26.05 13.04
C MET A 47 17.62 -25.20 12.48
N VAL A 48 16.46 -25.22 13.13
CA VAL A 48 15.33 -24.35 12.77
C VAL A 48 15.71 -22.89 12.90
N ALA A 49 16.37 -22.50 14.00
CA ALA A 49 16.80 -21.11 14.19
C ALA A 49 17.79 -20.65 13.12
N VAL A 50 18.75 -21.50 12.72
CA VAL A 50 19.70 -21.18 11.63
C VAL A 50 18.97 -21.05 10.31
N TYR A 51 18.07 -21.98 9.99
CA TYR A 51 17.24 -21.90 8.79
C TYR A 51 16.43 -20.59 8.77
N ASP A 52 15.76 -20.25 9.88
CA ASP A 52 14.95 -19.04 9.99
C ASP A 52 15.77 -17.76 9.77
N LEU A 53 17.00 -17.72 10.30
CA LEU A 53 17.89 -16.56 10.14
C LEU A 53 18.43 -16.41 8.72
N THR A 54 18.59 -17.53 7.99
CA THR A 54 19.21 -17.52 6.63
C THR A 54 18.18 -17.39 5.52
N GLN A 55 16.94 -17.85 5.72
CA GLN A 55 15.89 -17.74 4.72
C GLN A 55 15.47 -16.27 4.47
N THR A 56 14.97 -15.94 3.27
CA THR A 56 14.60 -14.58 2.85
C THR A 56 13.10 -14.38 2.66
N ARG A 57 12.32 -15.47 2.67
CA ARG A 57 10.88 -15.44 2.35
C ARG A 57 10.00 -14.86 3.46
N HIS A 58 10.35 -15.11 4.73
CA HIS A 58 9.52 -14.79 5.89
C HIS A 58 10.25 -13.88 6.87
N ALA A 59 9.97 -12.57 6.84
CA ALA A 59 10.59 -11.59 7.72
C ALA A 59 10.35 -11.87 9.20
N ILE A 60 9.18 -12.39 9.57
CA ILE A 60 8.87 -12.75 10.97
C ILE A 60 9.76 -13.89 11.47
N LEU A 61 9.92 -14.98 10.72
CA LEU A 61 10.79 -16.07 11.12
C LEU A 61 12.24 -15.59 11.26
N ARG A 62 12.69 -14.73 10.35
CA ARG A 62 14.05 -14.18 10.38
C ARG A 62 14.28 -13.25 11.58
N ASN A 63 13.27 -12.49 12.03
CA ASN A 63 13.37 -11.63 13.20
C ASN A 63 13.10 -12.34 14.54
N PHE A 64 12.29 -13.40 14.51
CA PHE A 64 11.87 -14.19 15.67
C PHE A 64 12.03 -15.69 15.36
N PRO A 65 13.29 -16.18 15.27
CA PRO A 65 13.55 -17.58 14.96
C PRO A 65 12.84 -18.53 15.93
N VAL A 66 12.38 -19.67 15.43
CA VAL A 66 11.62 -20.70 16.17
C VAL A 66 10.24 -20.19 16.60
N VAL A 67 10.18 -19.14 17.43
CA VAL A 67 8.91 -18.61 17.98
C VAL A 67 7.99 -18.06 16.90
N GLY A 68 8.57 -17.54 15.82
CA GLY A 68 7.81 -17.03 14.67
C GLY A 68 6.92 -18.08 13.99
N HIS A 69 7.27 -19.37 14.08
CA HIS A 69 6.46 -20.47 13.54
C HIS A 69 5.09 -20.57 14.22
N LEU A 70 4.98 -20.23 15.51
CA LEU A 70 3.69 -20.23 16.22
C LEU A 70 2.66 -19.35 15.51
N ARG A 71 3.09 -18.21 14.98
CA ARG A 71 2.23 -17.35 14.18
C ARG A 71 1.66 -18.07 12.95
N TYR A 72 2.52 -18.79 12.20
CA TYR A 72 2.08 -19.48 10.98
C TYR A 72 1.18 -20.68 11.31
N VAL A 73 1.44 -21.34 12.43
CA VAL A 73 0.53 -22.37 12.94
C VAL A 73 -0.84 -21.76 13.26
N LEU A 74 -0.88 -20.64 13.99
CA LEU A 74 -2.13 -19.94 14.29
C LEU A 74 -2.82 -19.39 13.02
N GLU A 75 -2.04 -18.94 12.03
CA GLU A 75 -2.59 -18.54 10.73
C GLU A 75 -3.15 -19.72 9.94
N SER A 76 -2.51 -20.89 9.99
CA SER A 76 -2.98 -22.08 9.28
C SER A 76 -4.28 -22.64 9.85
N VAL A 77 -4.48 -22.56 11.17
CA VAL A 77 -5.73 -22.97 11.84
C VAL A 77 -6.70 -21.80 12.06
N GLY A 78 -6.26 -20.59 11.73
CA GLY A 78 -7.02 -19.37 11.91
C GLY A 78 -8.36 -19.33 11.15
N PRO A 79 -8.43 -19.85 9.90
CA PRO A 79 -9.69 -19.95 9.16
C PRO A 79 -10.76 -20.72 9.91
N GLU A 80 -10.39 -21.90 10.41
CA GLU A 80 -11.29 -22.77 11.16
C GLU A 80 -11.71 -22.14 12.50
N LEU A 81 -10.74 -21.52 13.20
CA LEU A 81 -11.03 -20.83 14.45
C LEU A 81 -11.97 -19.63 14.23
N ARG A 82 -11.75 -18.84 13.16
CA ARG A 82 -12.62 -17.71 12.83
C ARG A 82 -14.01 -18.16 12.41
N GLN A 83 -14.09 -19.18 11.55
CA GLN A 83 -15.35 -19.71 11.05
C GLN A 83 -16.27 -20.19 12.17
N TYR A 84 -15.71 -20.76 13.27
CA TYR A 84 -16.49 -21.40 14.31
C TYR A 84 -16.51 -20.66 15.65
N ILE A 85 -15.59 -19.70 15.90
CA ILE A 85 -15.35 -19.19 17.27
C ILE A 85 -15.22 -17.66 17.33
N VAL A 86 -14.63 -17.00 16.28
CA VAL A 86 -14.27 -15.57 16.34
C VAL A 86 -15.08 -14.74 15.34
N THR A 87 -14.58 -13.66 14.82
CA THR A 87 -15.20 -12.77 13.84
C THR A 87 -15.20 -13.38 12.44
N ASP A 88 -16.14 -12.95 11.59
CA ASP A 88 -16.17 -13.34 10.18
C ASP A 88 -15.04 -12.70 9.36
N ASN A 89 -14.95 -13.06 8.08
CA ASN A 89 -13.89 -12.63 7.19
C ASN A 89 -13.93 -11.14 6.82
N ASP A 90 -15.10 -10.49 6.96
CA ASP A 90 -15.36 -9.13 6.51
C ASP A 90 -15.20 -8.07 7.63
N GLU A 91 -15.23 -8.47 8.90
CA GLU A 91 -15.28 -7.54 10.04
C GLU A 91 -13.96 -6.88 10.38
N GLU A 92 -12.81 -7.44 10.00
CA GLU A 92 -11.50 -6.90 10.37
C GLU A 92 -11.17 -5.62 9.61
N ARG A 93 -10.62 -4.61 10.30
CA ARG A 93 -10.30 -3.28 9.76
C ARG A 93 -8.84 -2.91 9.98
N PRO A 94 -8.24 -2.06 9.12
CA PRO A 94 -8.80 -1.40 7.93
C PRO A 94 -8.97 -2.31 6.71
N PHE A 95 -8.27 -3.45 6.64
CA PHE A 95 -8.42 -4.46 5.60
C PHE A 95 -8.95 -5.75 6.22
N SER A 96 -10.01 -6.29 5.61
CA SER A 96 -10.56 -7.58 6.00
C SER A 96 -9.54 -8.70 5.79
N ARG A 97 -9.82 -9.86 6.38
CA ARG A 97 -8.97 -11.03 6.17
C ARG A 97 -8.90 -11.43 4.69
N ASP A 98 -10.03 -11.41 3.98
CA ASP A 98 -10.08 -11.80 2.57
C ASP A 98 -9.36 -10.79 1.67
N GLN A 99 -9.47 -9.50 1.95
CA GLN A 99 -8.67 -8.47 1.28
C GLN A 99 -7.17 -8.73 1.45
N ARG A 100 -6.70 -9.02 2.67
CA ARG A 100 -5.28 -9.33 2.91
C ARG A 100 -4.86 -10.64 2.25
N ARG A 101 -5.72 -11.68 2.29
CA ARG A 101 -5.47 -12.97 1.65
C ARG A 101 -5.28 -12.82 0.15
N TRP A 102 -6.14 -12.03 -0.51
CA TRP A 102 -5.99 -11.74 -1.94
C TRP A 102 -4.65 -11.06 -2.25
N VAL A 103 -4.27 -10.01 -1.49
CA VAL A 103 -2.97 -9.34 -1.69
C VAL A 103 -1.81 -10.30 -1.48
N TYR A 104 -1.83 -11.13 -0.43
CA TYR A 104 -0.74 -12.06 -0.15
C TYR A 104 -0.61 -13.17 -1.21
N ALA A 105 -1.71 -13.71 -1.70
CA ALA A 105 -1.72 -14.72 -2.75
C ALA A 105 -1.21 -14.13 -4.07
N SER A 106 -1.77 -12.99 -4.49
CA SER A 106 -1.38 -12.28 -5.71
C SER A 106 0.10 -11.88 -5.70
N ALA A 107 0.59 -11.37 -4.56
CA ALA A 107 1.99 -11.00 -4.38
C ALA A 107 2.95 -12.18 -4.55
N LYS A 108 2.52 -13.39 -4.24
CA LYS A 108 3.35 -14.61 -4.37
C LYS A 108 3.16 -15.34 -5.69
N GLY A 109 2.23 -14.90 -6.54
CA GLY A 109 1.82 -15.63 -7.73
C GLY A 109 1.11 -16.95 -7.40
N GLU A 110 0.52 -17.05 -6.20
CA GLU A 110 -0.33 -18.17 -5.81
C GLU A 110 -1.72 -18.00 -6.41
N ASN A 111 -2.45 -19.09 -6.58
CA ASN A 111 -3.81 -19.06 -7.09
C ASN A 111 -4.71 -18.22 -6.17
N SER A 112 -5.29 -17.16 -6.72
CA SER A 112 -6.21 -16.26 -6.01
C SER A 112 -7.68 -16.69 -6.13
N TYR A 113 -7.98 -17.79 -6.85
CA TYR A 113 -9.33 -18.33 -6.93
C TYR A 113 -9.70 -19.04 -5.63
N PHE A 114 -10.78 -18.59 -5.03
CA PHE A 114 -11.36 -19.20 -3.85
C PHE A 114 -12.62 -19.93 -4.30
N GLY A 115 -12.48 -21.21 -4.59
CA GLY A 115 -13.56 -22.04 -5.13
C GLY A 115 -14.77 -22.11 -4.21
N PHE A 116 -15.86 -22.64 -4.71
CA PHE A 116 -17.17 -22.82 -4.08
C PHE A 116 -18.17 -21.65 -4.29
N GLY A 117 -17.72 -20.43 -4.47
CA GLY A 117 -18.54 -19.24 -4.69
C GLY A 117 -18.17 -18.10 -3.78
N THR A 118 -18.96 -17.02 -3.78
CA THR A 118 -18.71 -15.86 -2.93
C THR A 118 -19.12 -16.14 -1.48
N ASP A 119 -18.30 -15.69 -0.53
CA ASP A 119 -18.60 -15.60 0.89
C ASP A 119 -18.71 -14.14 1.37
N ASN A 120 -18.62 -13.18 0.43
CA ASN A 120 -18.77 -11.75 0.74
C ASN A 120 -20.24 -11.40 1.05
N ARG A 121 -20.42 -10.48 1.98
CA ARG A 121 -21.69 -9.85 2.27
C ARG A 121 -21.99 -8.76 1.26
N PHE A 122 -22.65 -9.11 0.16
CA PHE A 122 -23.01 -8.16 -0.90
C PHE A 122 -24.33 -7.39 -0.62
N ASP A 123 -25.00 -7.63 0.51
CA ASP A 123 -26.15 -6.88 1.00
C ASP A 123 -25.79 -5.59 1.73
N VAL A 124 -24.48 -5.32 1.94
CA VAL A 124 -23.99 -4.10 2.61
C VAL A 124 -24.16 -2.88 1.71
N ALA A 125 -24.58 -1.74 2.29
CA ALA A 125 -24.69 -0.50 1.55
C ALA A 125 -23.38 -0.08 0.87
N GLY A 126 -23.47 0.27 -0.41
CA GLY A 126 -22.31 0.72 -1.19
C GLY A 126 -21.52 -0.39 -1.87
N TYR A 127 -21.98 -1.67 -1.83
CA TYR A 127 -21.34 -2.76 -2.54
C TYR A 127 -21.62 -2.64 -4.05
N PRO A 128 -20.59 -2.62 -4.92
CA PRO A 128 -20.76 -2.42 -6.36
C PRO A 128 -21.00 -3.75 -7.09
N PHE A 129 -21.92 -3.72 -8.06
CA PHE A 129 -22.11 -4.76 -9.06
C PHE A 129 -21.84 -4.19 -10.45
N PHE A 130 -20.98 -4.83 -11.23
CA PHE A 130 -20.61 -4.46 -12.58
C PHE A 130 -21.45 -5.24 -13.59
N HIS A 131 -22.07 -4.54 -14.55
CA HIS A 131 -22.93 -5.17 -15.54
C HIS A 131 -22.07 -5.71 -16.67
N HIS A 132 -21.94 -7.02 -16.74
CA HIS A 132 -21.22 -7.67 -17.84
C HIS A 132 -21.94 -7.49 -19.18
N SER A 133 -21.19 -7.42 -20.26
CA SER A 133 -21.72 -7.36 -21.63
C SER A 133 -22.19 -8.75 -22.10
N ALA A 134 -23.24 -8.78 -22.91
CA ALA A 134 -23.58 -9.98 -23.68
C ALA A 134 -22.52 -10.32 -24.75
N PHE A 135 -21.67 -9.35 -25.08
CA PHE A 135 -20.56 -9.47 -26.05
C PHE A 135 -19.26 -8.97 -25.39
N PRO A 136 -18.68 -9.78 -24.47
CA PRO A 136 -17.40 -9.44 -23.84
C PRO A 136 -16.29 -9.44 -24.87
N ILE A 137 -15.20 -8.73 -24.54
CA ILE A 137 -13.99 -8.73 -25.37
C ILE A 137 -13.17 -9.99 -25.05
N ASP A 138 -12.77 -10.70 -26.09
CA ASP A 138 -11.83 -11.82 -26.01
C ASP A 138 -10.41 -11.25 -26.20
N GLY A 139 -9.77 -10.86 -25.12
CA GLY A 139 -8.45 -10.23 -25.10
C GLY A 139 -7.57 -10.81 -23.99
N ASP A 140 -6.26 -10.57 -24.08
CA ASP A 140 -5.31 -10.98 -23.05
C ASP A 140 -5.40 -10.03 -21.84
N PRO A 141 -5.84 -10.51 -20.67
CA PRO A 141 -5.90 -9.67 -19.46
C PRO A 141 -4.51 -9.35 -18.88
N ASP A 142 -3.46 -10.04 -19.30
CA ASP A 142 -2.08 -9.80 -18.84
C ASP A 142 -1.34 -8.69 -19.62
N GLU A 143 -1.92 -8.17 -20.70
CA GLU A 143 -1.36 -7.00 -21.35
C GLU A 143 -1.28 -5.78 -20.41
N PRO A 144 -0.23 -4.94 -20.54
CA PRO A 144 -0.11 -3.73 -19.74
C PRO A 144 -1.32 -2.80 -19.87
N VAL A 145 -1.71 -2.18 -18.78
CA VAL A 145 -2.80 -1.20 -18.73
C VAL A 145 -2.20 0.19 -18.48
N PRO A 146 -1.88 0.99 -19.52
CA PRO A 146 -1.35 2.34 -19.35
C PRO A 146 -2.41 3.29 -18.80
N CYS A 147 -2.00 4.44 -18.29
CA CYS A 147 -2.92 5.54 -18.03
C CYS A 147 -3.54 6.01 -19.35
N ALA A 148 -4.83 6.32 -19.35
CA ALA A 148 -5.52 6.75 -20.59
C ALA A 148 -5.11 8.15 -21.04
N LYS A 149 -4.66 9.01 -20.11
CA LYS A 149 -4.26 10.39 -20.39
C LYS A 149 -2.74 10.58 -20.25
N THR A 150 -2.23 11.59 -20.93
CA THR A 150 -0.84 12.06 -20.86
C THR A 150 -0.71 13.16 -19.81
N MET A 151 0.14 12.98 -18.79
CA MET A 151 0.43 14.02 -17.82
C MET A 151 1.20 15.17 -18.47
N GLY A 152 0.72 16.40 -18.28
CA GLY A 152 1.35 17.62 -18.80
C GLY A 152 0.98 17.97 -20.24
N GLU A 153 0.14 17.18 -20.92
CA GLU A 153 -0.26 17.41 -22.31
C GLU A 153 -1.03 18.74 -22.49
N TRP A 154 -2.03 19.00 -21.64
CA TRP A 154 -2.87 20.20 -21.77
C TRP A 154 -2.11 21.52 -21.54
N ARG A 155 -0.91 21.44 -20.94
CA ARG A 155 0.00 22.56 -20.70
C ARG A 155 1.23 22.54 -21.60
N ASP A 156 1.30 21.65 -22.59
CA ASP A 156 2.43 21.47 -23.49
C ASP A 156 3.78 21.38 -22.74
N ARG A 157 3.81 20.64 -21.61
CA ARG A 157 5.04 20.51 -20.81
C ARG A 157 6.12 19.78 -21.61
N PRO A 158 7.38 20.30 -21.64
CA PRO A 158 8.46 19.68 -22.43
C PRO A 158 8.68 18.20 -22.16
N HIS A 159 8.43 17.77 -20.92
CA HIS A 159 8.55 16.37 -20.48
C HIS A 159 7.18 15.75 -20.15
N ALA A 160 6.13 16.12 -20.89
CA ALA A 160 4.86 15.42 -20.82
C ALA A 160 5.05 13.92 -21.11
N PHE A 161 4.33 13.05 -20.41
CA PHE A 161 4.45 11.60 -20.58
C PHE A 161 3.16 10.87 -20.22
N GLN A 162 2.95 9.75 -20.87
CA GLN A 162 1.88 8.82 -20.53
C GLN A 162 2.42 7.78 -19.53
N PRO A 163 1.86 7.66 -18.31
CA PRO A 163 2.26 6.59 -17.40
C PRO A 163 1.99 5.21 -18.01
N ALA A 164 3.01 4.33 -17.98
CA ALA A 164 2.92 3.00 -18.58
C ALA A 164 2.00 2.04 -17.81
N SER A 165 1.60 2.42 -16.59
CA SER A 165 0.65 1.68 -15.75
C SER A 165 -0.42 2.62 -15.21
N ILE A 166 -1.68 2.17 -15.24
CA ILE A 166 -2.82 2.84 -14.60
C ILE A 166 -2.74 2.80 -13.06
N VAL A 167 -1.87 1.96 -12.51
CA VAL A 167 -1.66 1.82 -11.07
C VAL A 167 -0.30 2.41 -10.69
N SER A 168 -0.27 3.27 -9.68
CA SER A 168 0.92 3.90 -9.11
C SER A 168 1.05 3.59 -7.62
N ILE A 169 2.29 3.55 -7.11
CA ILE A 169 2.54 3.44 -5.68
C ILE A 169 2.47 4.84 -5.07
N SER A 170 1.50 5.04 -4.18
CA SER A 170 1.26 6.31 -3.48
C SER A 170 2.39 6.69 -2.54
N ALA A 171 2.39 7.96 -2.13
CA ALA A 171 3.40 8.61 -1.33
C ALA A 171 3.70 7.92 0.01
N MET A 172 4.89 7.33 0.10
CA MET A 172 5.41 6.71 1.33
C MET A 172 6.91 7.03 1.46
N SER A 173 7.27 7.93 2.38
CA SER A 173 8.63 8.43 2.49
C SER A 173 9.62 7.47 3.13
N PHE A 174 10.89 7.53 2.72
CA PHE A 174 11.99 6.98 3.49
C PHE A 174 12.08 7.66 4.86
N GLY A 175 12.19 6.85 5.91
CA GLY A 175 12.05 7.31 7.29
C GLY A 175 10.69 6.96 7.90
N SER A 176 9.60 7.02 7.15
CA SER A 176 8.33 6.35 7.52
C SER A 176 8.44 4.86 7.28
N LEU A 177 8.92 4.46 6.10
CA LEU A 177 9.28 3.09 5.75
C LEU A 177 10.79 2.88 5.87
N SER A 178 11.20 1.63 5.97
CA SER A 178 12.59 1.21 5.98
C SER A 178 13.22 1.30 4.58
N SER A 179 14.55 1.33 4.54
CA SER A 179 15.32 1.28 3.31
C SER A 179 14.94 0.07 2.44
N ALA A 180 14.89 -1.12 3.04
CA ALA A 180 14.53 -2.35 2.35
C ALA A 180 13.11 -2.30 1.74
N ALA A 181 12.14 -1.70 2.45
CA ALA A 181 10.79 -1.54 1.95
C ALA A 181 10.72 -0.56 0.76
N ILE A 182 11.44 0.58 0.83
CA ILE A 182 11.49 1.55 -0.28
C ILE A 182 12.13 0.91 -1.53
N VAL A 183 13.26 0.19 -1.38
CA VAL A 183 13.89 -0.53 -2.49
C VAL A 183 12.93 -1.54 -3.10
N ALA A 184 12.22 -2.32 -2.26
CA ALA A 184 11.26 -3.32 -2.74
C ALA A 184 10.12 -2.68 -3.54
N LEU A 185 9.55 -1.58 -3.03
CA LEU A 185 8.49 -0.83 -3.72
C LEU A 185 8.98 -0.25 -5.05
N ASN A 186 10.16 0.39 -5.06
CA ASN A 186 10.67 1.03 -6.26
C ASN A 186 11.03 0.02 -7.36
N ARG A 187 11.70 -1.09 -7.02
CA ARG A 187 11.99 -2.17 -7.97
C ARG A 187 10.73 -2.86 -8.47
N GLY A 188 9.74 -3.11 -7.58
CA GLY A 188 8.45 -3.66 -7.97
C GLY A 188 7.70 -2.75 -8.94
N ALA A 189 7.75 -1.43 -8.72
CA ALA A 189 7.20 -0.43 -9.64
C ALA A 189 7.91 -0.48 -11.00
N ALA A 190 9.25 -0.54 -11.02
CA ALA A 190 10.02 -0.68 -12.26
C ALA A 190 9.62 -1.90 -13.10
N MET A 191 9.37 -3.05 -12.45
CA MET A 191 8.98 -4.31 -13.11
C MET A 191 7.59 -4.26 -13.76
N THR A 192 6.77 -3.27 -13.43
CA THR A 192 5.37 -3.16 -13.87
C THR A 192 5.06 -1.85 -14.61
N GLY A 193 6.07 -1.01 -14.82
CA GLY A 193 5.87 0.33 -15.41
C GLY A 193 5.09 1.28 -14.52
N SER A 194 4.89 0.94 -13.25
CA SER A 194 4.17 1.78 -12.28
C SER A 194 5.04 2.93 -11.80
N LEU A 195 4.45 4.09 -11.55
CA LEU A 195 5.13 5.20 -10.89
C LEU A 195 5.27 4.93 -9.39
N HIS A 196 6.37 5.40 -8.79
CA HIS A 196 6.57 5.37 -7.34
C HIS A 196 6.69 6.78 -6.79
N ASN A 197 5.74 7.17 -5.93
CA ASN A 197 5.76 8.47 -5.28
C ASN A 197 6.68 8.45 -4.05
N THR A 198 7.65 9.38 -4.00
CA THR A 198 8.69 9.42 -2.97
C THR A 198 8.16 9.73 -1.57
N GLY A 199 6.95 10.28 -1.47
CA GLY A 199 6.48 10.91 -0.24
C GLY A 199 7.27 12.18 0.10
N GLU A 200 6.84 12.88 1.14
CA GLU A 200 7.35 14.20 1.53
C GLU A 200 8.73 14.21 2.24
N GLY A 201 9.52 13.15 2.11
CA GLY A 201 10.79 12.97 2.81
C GLY A 201 12.05 13.29 1.99
N GLY A 202 11.90 13.84 0.80
CA GLY A 202 12.98 13.98 -0.18
C GLY A 202 13.26 12.68 -0.93
N ILE A 203 14.13 12.74 -1.91
CA ILE A 203 14.60 11.57 -2.69
C ILE A 203 15.78 10.95 -1.94
N SER A 204 15.66 9.70 -1.54
CA SER A 204 16.75 8.93 -0.95
C SER A 204 17.45 8.05 -1.98
N ALA A 205 18.66 7.55 -1.69
CA ALA A 205 19.34 6.55 -2.51
C ALA A 205 18.48 5.30 -2.78
N HIS A 206 17.61 4.97 -1.84
CA HIS A 206 16.71 3.81 -1.94
C HIS A 206 15.60 3.98 -2.99
N HIS A 207 15.20 5.22 -3.30
CA HIS A 207 14.27 5.54 -4.39
C HIS A 207 14.91 5.40 -5.78
N ARG A 208 16.25 5.37 -5.88
CA ARG A 208 17.00 5.25 -7.13
C ARG A 208 17.26 3.78 -7.51
N SER A 209 16.23 2.92 -7.39
CA SER A 209 16.37 1.47 -7.60
C SER A 209 15.78 0.99 -8.94
N GLY A 210 15.53 1.91 -9.88
CA GLY A 210 15.15 1.61 -11.27
C GLY A 210 13.73 2.00 -11.67
N GLY A 211 12.85 2.34 -10.72
CA GLY A 211 11.47 2.77 -11.02
C GLY A 211 11.35 4.27 -11.24
N ASP A 212 10.48 4.67 -12.16
CA ASP A 212 10.10 6.06 -12.42
C ASP A 212 9.42 6.69 -11.20
N LEU A 213 9.76 7.95 -10.90
CA LEU A 213 9.35 8.62 -9.68
C LEU A 213 8.37 9.78 -9.92
N ILE A 214 7.44 9.93 -8.97
CA ILE A 214 6.78 11.20 -8.67
C ILE A 214 7.50 11.79 -7.45
N PHE A 215 8.15 12.95 -7.61
CA PHE A 215 8.81 13.63 -6.49
C PHE A 215 7.79 14.48 -5.72
N GLN A 216 7.47 14.07 -4.49
CA GLN A 216 6.50 14.79 -3.68
C GLN A 216 7.17 15.87 -2.81
N LEU A 217 6.73 17.10 -2.96
CA LEU A 217 7.09 18.26 -2.13
C LEU A 217 6.01 18.48 -1.06
N GLY A 218 6.35 18.20 0.18
CA GLY A 218 5.54 18.58 1.34
C GLY A 218 5.88 19.98 1.83
N THR A 219 5.17 20.43 2.86
CA THR A 219 5.29 21.78 3.46
C THR A 219 6.65 22.05 4.11
N GLY A 220 7.49 21.02 4.31
CA GLY A 220 8.86 21.14 4.80
C GLY A 220 9.91 21.25 3.70
N TYR A 221 9.52 21.12 2.42
CA TYR A 221 10.37 21.20 1.22
C TYR A 221 11.60 20.29 1.25
N PHE A 222 11.54 19.15 1.92
CA PHE A 222 12.68 18.24 2.00
C PHE A 222 13.13 17.77 0.61
N GLY A 223 14.45 17.90 0.34
CA GLY A 223 15.04 17.66 -0.97
C GLY A 223 14.94 18.84 -1.95
N ALA A 224 14.27 19.94 -1.56
CA ALA A 224 14.19 21.19 -2.32
C ALA A 224 14.24 22.40 -1.37
N ARG A 225 15.01 22.29 -0.30
CA ARG A 225 14.98 23.19 0.84
C ARG A 225 16.29 23.96 0.97
N ALA A 226 16.23 25.29 0.96
CA ALA A 226 17.35 26.16 1.32
C ALA A 226 17.71 26.06 2.82
N GLY A 227 18.85 26.58 3.21
CA GLY A 227 19.36 26.54 4.57
C GLY A 227 18.47 27.23 5.62
N ASP A 228 17.67 28.20 5.21
CA ASP A 228 16.67 28.91 6.06
C ASP A 228 15.32 28.16 6.16
N GLY A 229 15.20 27.05 5.40
CA GLY A 229 13.99 26.24 5.36
C GLY A 229 12.96 26.65 4.33
N SER A 230 13.22 27.65 3.51
CA SER A 230 12.41 28.05 2.36
C SER A 230 12.60 27.09 1.17
N PHE A 231 11.71 27.18 0.19
CA PHE A 231 11.83 26.45 -1.06
C PHE A 231 12.94 27.02 -1.94
N SER A 232 13.74 26.13 -2.56
CA SER A 232 14.80 26.46 -3.50
C SER A 232 14.67 25.64 -4.78
N ILE A 233 14.65 26.32 -5.93
CA ILE A 233 14.70 25.67 -7.26
C ILE A 233 16.02 24.96 -7.47
N ASP A 234 17.14 25.55 -7.06
CA ASP A 234 18.47 24.95 -7.25
C ASP A 234 18.61 23.63 -6.49
N GLU A 235 18.13 23.58 -5.25
CA GLU A 235 18.10 22.36 -4.45
C GLU A 235 17.13 21.30 -5.04
N LEU A 236 15.99 21.73 -5.62
CA LEU A 236 15.08 20.86 -6.34
C LEU A 236 15.80 20.20 -7.52
N LEU A 237 16.42 20.99 -8.39
CA LEU A 237 17.16 20.51 -9.57
C LEU A 237 18.30 19.58 -9.18
N THR A 238 19.08 19.92 -8.15
CA THR A 238 20.14 19.07 -7.60
C THR A 238 19.60 17.72 -7.12
N SER A 239 18.47 17.71 -6.40
CA SER A 239 17.86 16.46 -5.94
C SER A 239 17.33 15.58 -7.08
N MET A 240 16.98 16.18 -8.20
CA MET A 240 16.47 15.48 -9.39
C MET A 240 17.58 15.00 -10.33
N GLU A 241 18.82 15.48 -10.16
CA GLU A 241 19.96 15.08 -10.99
C GLU A 241 20.15 13.54 -10.95
N ASP A 242 20.37 12.94 -12.10
CA ASP A 242 20.52 11.49 -12.29
C ASP A 242 19.40 10.63 -11.64
N THR A 243 18.20 11.21 -11.51
CA THR A 243 17.04 10.54 -10.91
C THR A 243 15.87 10.50 -11.91
N PRO A 244 15.19 9.34 -12.08
CA PRO A 244 14.11 9.19 -13.04
C PRO A 244 12.81 9.82 -12.54
N VAL A 245 12.83 11.11 -12.16
CA VAL A 245 11.65 11.87 -11.78
C VAL A 245 10.85 12.20 -13.04
N ARG A 246 9.61 11.76 -13.12
CA ARG A 246 8.71 12.00 -14.26
C ARG A 246 7.74 13.14 -13.99
N ALA A 247 7.32 13.31 -12.74
CA ALA A 247 6.40 14.37 -12.33
C ALA A 247 6.74 14.87 -10.92
N ILE A 248 6.25 16.06 -10.58
CA ILE A 248 6.39 16.66 -9.26
C ILE A 248 5.00 16.84 -8.65
N GLU A 249 4.83 16.51 -7.38
CA GLU A 249 3.56 16.59 -6.67
C GLU A 249 3.65 17.53 -5.46
N LEU A 250 2.89 18.60 -5.43
CA LEU A 250 2.74 19.46 -4.27
C LEU A 250 1.71 18.87 -3.32
N LYS A 251 2.14 18.44 -2.16
CA LYS A 251 1.24 17.90 -1.15
C LYS A 251 0.64 19.02 -0.31
N LEU A 252 -0.61 19.37 -0.55
CA LEU A 252 -1.38 20.33 0.26
C LEU A 252 -1.90 19.67 1.54
N SER A 253 -2.42 18.44 1.43
CA SER A 253 -2.89 17.65 2.56
C SER A 253 -2.90 16.14 2.24
N GLN A 254 -3.25 15.32 3.22
CA GLN A 254 -3.47 13.88 3.05
C GLN A 254 -4.69 13.43 3.86
N GLY A 255 -5.40 12.40 3.38
CA GLY A 255 -6.64 11.91 3.98
C GLY A 255 -6.56 11.52 5.45
N ALA A 256 -5.46 10.88 5.85
CA ALA A 256 -5.29 10.42 7.23
C ALA A 256 -5.07 11.52 8.27
N LYS A 257 -4.63 12.72 7.86
CA LYS A 257 -4.37 13.85 8.78
C LYS A 257 -4.41 15.20 8.06
N PRO A 258 -5.55 15.62 7.51
CA PRO A 258 -5.64 16.89 6.81
C PRO A 258 -5.38 18.06 7.75
N GLY A 259 -4.70 19.10 7.24
CA GLY A 259 -4.38 20.30 8.02
C GLY A 259 -3.28 20.14 9.07
N LEU A 260 -2.62 18.99 9.14
CA LEU A 260 -1.48 18.76 10.02
C LEU A 260 -0.20 18.56 9.23
N GLY A 261 0.87 19.21 9.67
CA GLY A 261 2.22 18.99 9.16
C GLY A 261 2.77 17.60 9.49
N GLY A 262 3.86 17.22 8.84
CA GLY A 262 4.60 16.01 9.12
C GLY A 262 5.34 16.06 10.46
N VAL A 263 5.43 14.91 11.14
CA VAL A 263 6.28 14.75 12.33
C VAL A 263 7.11 13.47 12.16
N LEU A 264 8.43 13.60 12.19
CA LEU A 264 9.35 12.48 12.28
C LEU A 264 10.12 12.58 13.61
N PRO A 265 9.89 11.64 14.55
CA PRO A 265 10.60 11.66 15.84
C PRO A 265 12.12 11.56 15.64
N GLY A 266 12.90 12.33 16.41
CA GLY A 266 14.36 12.40 16.31
C GLY A 266 15.04 11.04 16.39
N LYS A 267 14.54 10.12 17.20
CA LYS A 267 15.05 8.73 17.29
C LYS A 267 14.99 7.94 15.98
N LYS A 268 14.22 8.41 14.98
CA LYS A 268 14.14 7.83 13.63
C LYS A 268 15.03 8.56 12.62
N VAL A 269 15.58 9.74 12.96
CA VAL A 269 16.40 10.55 12.07
C VAL A 269 17.84 10.02 12.10
N THR A 270 18.13 9.09 11.21
CA THR A 270 19.48 8.55 10.95
C THR A 270 20.30 9.50 10.08
N GLU A 271 21.60 9.23 9.88
CA GLU A 271 22.46 9.97 8.96
C GLU A 271 21.91 9.99 7.53
N GLU A 272 21.41 8.85 7.03
CA GLU A 272 20.81 8.75 5.69
C GLU A 272 19.53 9.60 5.57
N ILE A 273 18.68 9.60 6.61
CA ILE A 273 17.47 10.42 6.62
C ILE A 273 17.81 11.90 6.77
N SER A 274 18.84 12.21 7.55
CA SER A 274 19.39 13.55 7.69
C SER A 274 19.84 14.08 6.33
N ALA A 275 20.61 13.30 5.59
CA ALA A 275 21.07 13.66 4.25
C ALA A 275 19.93 13.87 3.26
N ALA A 276 18.95 12.94 3.22
CA ALA A 276 17.80 13.03 2.30
C ALA A 276 16.87 14.23 2.60
N ARG A 277 16.82 14.68 3.84
CA ARG A 277 15.90 15.77 4.28
C ARG A 277 16.58 17.12 4.48
N GLY A 278 17.92 17.18 4.51
CA GLY A 278 18.64 18.40 4.85
C GLY A 278 18.37 18.87 6.29
N VAL A 279 18.40 17.95 7.28
CA VAL A 279 18.06 18.22 8.70
C VAL A 279 19.08 17.57 9.63
N PRO A 280 19.31 18.09 10.87
CA PRO A 280 20.25 17.50 11.80
C PRO A 280 19.86 16.08 12.25
N VAL A 281 20.84 15.19 12.41
CA VAL A 281 20.67 13.82 12.94
C VAL A 281 20.11 13.87 14.37
N GLY A 282 19.19 12.95 14.68
CA GLY A 282 18.65 12.77 16.02
C GLY A 282 17.64 13.86 16.47
N VAL A 283 17.41 14.88 15.66
CA VAL A 283 16.46 15.96 15.97
C VAL A 283 15.08 15.64 15.41
N THR A 284 14.03 15.87 16.23
CA THR A 284 12.64 15.71 15.77
C THR A 284 12.33 16.74 14.69
N VAL A 285 11.93 16.28 13.52
CA VAL A 285 11.58 17.11 12.37
C VAL A 285 10.08 17.37 12.36
N ARG A 286 9.68 18.64 12.25
CA ARG A 286 8.29 19.06 12.12
C ARG A 286 8.14 19.90 10.86
N SER A 287 7.14 19.57 10.03
CA SER A 287 6.76 20.39 8.87
C SER A 287 5.64 21.34 9.26
N PRO A 288 5.57 22.55 8.67
CA PRO A 288 4.40 23.43 8.84
C PRO A 288 3.09 22.76 8.40
N ALA A 289 1.96 23.29 8.86
CA ALA A 289 0.64 22.79 8.46
C ALA A 289 0.29 23.18 7.01
N ARG A 290 0.87 24.27 6.49
CA ARG A 290 0.67 24.77 5.11
C ARG A 290 2.00 25.15 4.46
N HIS A 291 2.01 25.26 3.15
CA HIS A 291 3.14 25.81 2.40
C HIS A 291 3.35 27.28 2.76
N ARG A 292 4.61 27.70 2.76
CA ARG A 292 5.00 29.11 2.99
C ARG A 292 5.19 29.88 1.69
N ALA A 293 5.31 29.15 0.57
CA ALA A 293 5.58 29.75 -0.74
C ALA A 293 4.36 30.44 -1.35
N PHE A 294 3.14 30.18 -0.84
CA PHE A 294 1.91 30.77 -1.32
C PHE A 294 0.85 30.83 -0.21
N GLU A 295 -0.11 31.75 -0.35
CA GLU A 295 -1.18 31.98 0.63
C GLU A 295 -2.59 31.84 0.05
N ASP A 296 -2.71 31.88 -1.28
CA ASP A 296 -3.95 31.80 -2.04
C ASP A 296 -3.81 30.94 -3.30
N ILE A 297 -4.89 30.83 -4.09
CA ILE A 297 -4.94 30.03 -5.30
C ILE A 297 -4.04 30.59 -6.40
N ALA A 298 -4.00 31.91 -6.57
CA ALA A 298 -3.13 32.55 -7.55
C ALA A 298 -1.66 32.26 -7.27
N GLY A 299 -1.25 32.42 -5.99
CA GLY A 299 0.10 32.08 -5.53
C GLY A 299 0.42 30.59 -5.66
N LEU A 300 -0.56 29.69 -5.43
CA LEU A 300 -0.40 28.26 -5.66
C LEU A 300 -0.13 27.99 -7.16
N VAL A 301 -0.95 28.56 -8.06
CA VAL A 301 -0.79 28.38 -9.50
C VAL A 301 0.56 28.95 -9.98
N ASP A 302 0.96 30.14 -9.52
CA ASP A 302 2.27 30.71 -9.82
C ASP A 302 3.42 29.82 -9.31
N PHE A 303 3.26 29.18 -8.17
CA PHE A 303 4.26 28.26 -7.63
C PHE A 303 4.36 26.97 -8.45
N VAL A 304 3.22 26.41 -8.89
CA VAL A 304 3.15 25.28 -9.83
C VAL A 304 3.88 25.59 -11.12
N GLU A 305 3.54 26.71 -11.76
CA GLU A 305 4.16 27.12 -13.05
C GLU A 305 5.67 27.36 -12.90
N ARG A 306 6.09 28.03 -11.82
CA ARG A 306 7.52 28.25 -11.55
C ARG A 306 8.32 26.95 -11.47
N ILE A 307 7.75 25.92 -10.86
CA ILE A 307 8.40 24.59 -10.79
C ILE A 307 8.38 23.92 -12.16
N ALA A 308 7.25 23.98 -12.87
CA ALA A 308 7.11 23.38 -14.19
C ALA A 308 8.05 24.02 -15.21
N ASP A 309 8.17 25.36 -15.22
CA ASP A 309 9.10 26.10 -16.09
C ASP A 309 10.55 25.74 -15.80
N ALA A 310 10.93 25.62 -14.52
CA ALA A 310 12.31 25.28 -14.14
C ALA A 310 12.69 23.83 -14.48
N THR A 311 11.74 22.90 -14.45
CA THR A 311 11.99 21.46 -14.59
C THR A 311 11.54 20.90 -15.96
N GLY A 312 10.68 21.59 -16.68
CA GLY A 312 10.01 21.11 -17.88
C GLY A 312 9.04 19.93 -17.64
N ARG A 313 8.78 19.56 -16.39
CA ARG A 313 8.01 18.37 -16.01
C ARG A 313 6.59 18.71 -15.59
N PRO A 314 5.64 17.78 -15.71
CA PRO A 314 4.31 17.91 -15.14
C PRO A 314 4.36 18.15 -13.64
N VAL A 315 3.59 19.13 -13.16
CA VAL A 315 3.46 19.46 -11.74
C VAL A 315 2.00 19.37 -11.34
N GLY A 316 1.71 18.52 -10.34
CA GLY A 316 0.37 18.35 -9.82
C GLY A 316 0.26 18.70 -8.34
N ILE A 317 -0.96 18.60 -7.85
CA ILE A 317 -1.27 18.76 -6.42
C ILE A 317 -1.85 17.47 -5.85
N LYS A 318 -1.60 17.21 -4.58
CA LYS A 318 -2.28 16.17 -3.81
C LYS A 318 -3.02 16.80 -2.63
N SER A 319 -4.31 16.51 -2.50
CA SER A 319 -5.14 17.02 -1.41
C SER A 319 -6.18 16.00 -0.95
N ALA A 320 -6.48 16.04 0.35
CA ALA A 320 -7.75 15.54 0.86
C ALA A 320 -8.84 16.57 0.62
N VAL A 321 -10.09 16.15 0.60
CA VAL A 321 -11.25 17.03 0.44
C VAL A 321 -11.87 17.33 1.81
N GLY A 322 -11.93 18.61 2.12
CA GLY A 322 -12.61 19.16 3.28
C GLY A 322 -13.45 20.38 2.85
N ASP A 323 -12.82 21.55 2.68
CA ASP A 323 -13.48 22.71 2.07
C ASP A 323 -13.60 22.52 0.55
N GLN A 324 -14.82 22.30 0.10
CA GLN A 324 -15.12 22.02 -1.31
C GLN A 324 -14.92 23.24 -2.21
N ARG A 325 -15.02 24.47 -1.66
CA ARG A 325 -14.83 25.73 -2.42
C ARG A 325 -13.44 25.84 -3.01
N PHE A 326 -12.43 25.30 -2.36
CA PHE A 326 -11.06 25.30 -2.85
C PHE A 326 -10.95 24.75 -4.29
N PHE A 327 -11.60 23.62 -4.59
CA PHE A 327 -11.51 22.99 -5.90
C PHE A 327 -12.31 23.75 -6.96
N ALA A 328 -13.47 24.32 -6.59
CA ALA A 328 -14.25 25.15 -7.49
C ALA A 328 -13.50 26.45 -7.86
N GLU A 329 -12.92 27.11 -6.88
CA GLU A 329 -12.13 28.34 -7.09
C GLU A 329 -10.83 28.03 -7.88
N LEU A 330 -10.18 26.91 -7.63
CA LEU A 330 -9.00 26.48 -8.39
C LEU A 330 -9.36 26.21 -9.86
N ALA A 331 -10.43 25.46 -10.12
CA ALA A 331 -10.86 25.15 -11.48
C ALA A 331 -11.27 26.40 -12.25
N ALA A 332 -12.01 27.33 -11.62
CA ALA A 332 -12.35 28.62 -12.20
C ALA A 332 -11.08 29.43 -12.57
N HIS A 333 -10.13 29.55 -11.61
CA HIS A 333 -8.87 30.27 -11.86
C HIS A 333 -8.05 29.63 -13.01
N MET A 334 -8.01 28.29 -13.07
CA MET A 334 -7.34 27.56 -14.16
C MET A 334 -8.00 27.80 -15.51
N ALA A 335 -9.34 27.84 -15.56
CA ALA A 335 -10.08 28.12 -16.78
C ALA A 335 -9.84 29.56 -17.28
N ASP A 336 -9.84 30.53 -16.36
CA ASP A 336 -9.65 31.94 -16.66
C ASP A 336 -8.21 32.26 -17.13
N THR A 337 -7.23 31.62 -16.55
CA THR A 337 -5.81 31.92 -16.81
C THR A 337 -5.15 30.97 -17.81
N GLY A 338 -5.74 29.80 -18.04
CA GLY A 338 -5.12 28.72 -18.80
C GLY A 338 -3.86 28.16 -18.11
N ARG A 339 -3.69 28.37 -16.80
CA ARG A 339 -2.51 27.98 -15.99
C ARG A 339 -2.95 27.11 -14.83
N GLY A 340 -2.06 26.27 -14.28
CA GLY A 340 -2.32 25.49 -13.09
C GLY A 340 -1.76 24.07 -13.12
N PRO A 341 -2.11 23.23 -12.14
CA PRO A 341 -1.59 21.88 -12.04
C PRO A 341 -1.97 20.99 -13.23
N ASP A 342 -1.01 20.20 -13.69
CA ASP A 342 -1.17 19.22 -14.76
C ASP A 342 -1.99 18.00 -14.31
N TYR A 343 -2.00 17.72 -13.02
CA TYR A 343 -2.81 16.65 -12.43
C TYR A 343 -3.22 16.97 -10.99
N VAL A 344 -4.32 16.36 -10.57
CA VAL A 344 -4.88 16.50 -9.21
C VAL A 344 -5.05 15.10 -8.59
N SER A 345 -4.32 14.83 -7.52
CA SER A 345 -4.44 13.59 -6.73
C SER A 345 -5.38 13.80 -5.54
N VAL A 346 -6.52 13.13 -5.54
CA VAL A 346 -7.48 13.14 -4.42
C VAL A 346 -7.14 12.01 -3.45
N ASP A 347 -6.90 12.36 -2.18
CA ASP A 347 -6.57 11.43 -1.11
C ASP A 347 -7.75 11.28 -0.14
N GLY A 348 -8.45 10.16 -0.21
CA GLY A 348 -9.62 9.87 0.62
C GLY A 348 -9.29 9.72 2.11
N GLY A 349 -10.30 9.97 2.95
CA GLY A 349 -10.21 9.84 4.41
C GLY A 349 -9.87 8.43 4.90
N GLU A 350 -10.04 7.41 4.05
CA GLU A 350 -9.63 6.03 4.34
C GLU A 350 -8.12 5.87 4.48
N GLY A 351 -7.33 6.86 4.08
CA GLY A 351 -5.87 6.83 4.14
C GLY A 351 -5.32 6.49 5.52
N GLY A 352 -4.09 5.99 5.57
CA GLY A 352 -3.40 5.65 6.82
C GLY A 352 -2.06 6.34 6.97
N THR A 353 -1.65 6.55 8.21
CA THR A 353 -0.31 7.06 8.55
C THR A 353 0.10 6.61 9.94
N GLY A 354 1.41 6.51 10.21
CA GLY A 354 1.92 6.25 11.55
C GLY A 354 2.03 7.50 12.44
N ALA A 355 1.41 8.63 12.08
CA ALA A 355 1.63 9.89 12.77
C ALA A 355 0.38 10.79 12.85
N ALA A 356 -0.83 10.22 12.84
CA ALA A 356 -2.07 10.97 12.97
C ALA A 356 -2.71 10.75 14.35
N PRO A 357 -3.25 11.79 14.97
CA PRO A 357 -4.24 11.65 16.05
C PRO A 357 -5.51 10.98 15.50
N LEU A 358 -6.14 10.10 16.27
CA LEU A 358 -7.33 9.34 15.84
C LEU A 358 -8.47 10.26 15.35
N VAL A 359 -8.70 11.38 16.02
CA VAL A 359 -9.74 12.32 15.60
C VAL A 359 -9.56 12.82 14.17
N PHE A 360 -8.31 12.97 13.69
CA PHE A 360 -8.04 13.37 12.31
C PHE A 360 -8.20 12.21 11.33
N SER A 361 -7.76 11.01 11.69
CA SER A 361 -7.92 9.83 10.85
C SER A 361 -9.38 9.44 10.65
N ASP A 362 -10.20 9.66 11.67
CA ASP A 362 -11.56 9.11 11.72
C ASP A 362 -12.64 10.12 11.31
N HIS A 363 -12.36 11.46 11.37
CA HIS A 363 -13.44 12.44 11.33
C HIS A 363 -13.19 13.70 10.49
N VAL A 364 -12.03 13.88 9.81
CA VAL A 364 -11.74 15.18 9.19
C VAL A 364 -11.81 15.19 7.68
N ALA A 365 -11.21 14.23 6.99
CA ALA A 365 -11.31 14.15 5.53
C ALA A 365 -12.57 13.39 5.09
N LEU A 366 -13.14 13.80 3.96
CA LEU A 366 -14.19 13.00 3.31
C LEU A 366 -13.62 11.67 2.81
N PRO A 367 -14.37 10.56 2.93
CA PRO A 367 -14.04 9.30 2.26
C PRO A 367 -13.95 9.49 0.74
N PHE A 368 -13.12 8.67 0.07
CA PHE A 368 -12.81 8.86 -1.35
C PHE A 368 -14.05 8.92 -2.26
N ARG A 369 -15.00 8.03 -2.07
CA ARG A 369 -16.23 7.95 -2.89
C ARG A 369 -17.11 9.18 -2.78
N GLN A 370 -17.02 9.95 -1.67
CA GLN A 370 -17.69 11.23 -1.47
C GLN A 370 -16.81 12.41 -1.89
N ALA A 371 -15.50 12.28 -1.74
CA ALA A 371 -14.53 13.34 -2.01
C ALA A 371 -14.31 13.56 -3.52
N PHE A 372 -14.10 12.48 -4.28
CA PHE A 372 -13.70 12.56 -5.67
C PHE A 372 -14.75 13.20 -6.59
N PRO A 373 -16.07 12.86 -6.49
CA PRO A 373 -17.09 13.51 -7.33
C PRO A 373 -17.13 15.03 -7.18
N VAL A 374 -16.93 15.55 -5.96
CA VAL A 374 -16.87 17.00 -5.71
C VAL A 374 -15.76 17.66 -6.53
N VAL A 375 -14.57 17.04 -6.53
CA VAL A 375 -13.43 17.57 -7.29
C VAL A 375 -13.68 17.47 -8.77
N ARG A 376 -14.10 16.29 -9.27
CA ARG A 376 -14.36 16.09 -10.70
C ARG A 376 -15.43 17.04 -11.23
N HIS A 377 -16.53 17.21 -10.50
CA HIS A 377 -17.61 18.10 -10.89
C HIS A 377 -17.14 19.55 -11.00
N ALA A 378 -16.38 20.05 -10.02
CA ALA A 378 -15.81 21.38 -10.05
C ALA A 378 -14.94 21.64 -11.31
N PHE A 379 -14.17 20.66 -11.74
CA PHE A 379 -13.35 20.77 -12.96
C PHE A 379 -14.18 20.60 -14.24
N ALA A 380 -15.21 19.73 -14.22
CA ALA A 380 -16.11 19.52 -15.36
C ALA A 380 -16.94 20.76 -15.68
N GLU A 381 -17.38 21.55 -14.70
CA GLU A 381 -18.07 22.83 -14.88
C GLU A 381 -17.28 23.83 -15.76
N HIS A 382 -15.96 23.66 -15.81
CA HIS A 382 -15.06 24.50 -16.61
C HIS A 382 -14.44 23.75 -17.81
N GLY A 383 -14.88 22.53 -18.13
CA GLY A 383 -14.35 21.71 -19.22
C GLY A 383 -12.87 21.30 -19.04
N LEU A 384 -12.41 21.20 -17.80
CA LEU A 384 -11.05 20.81 -17.44
C LEU A 384 -10.92 19.32 -17.07
N ASP A 385 -12.02 18.62 -16.86
CA ASP A 385 -12.03 17.22 -16.42
C ASP A 385 -11.46 16.24 -17.46
N GLU A 386 -11.53 16.57 -18.74
CA GLU A 386 -10.89 15.80 -19.81
C GLU A 386 -9.42 16.21 -20.07
N ARG A 387 -8.98 17.34 -19.55
CA ARG A 387 -7.64 17.89 -19.78
C ARG A 387 -6.67 17.58 -18.64
N VAL A 388 -7.13 17.68 -17.41
CA VAL A 388 -6.35 17.41 -16.20
C VAL A 388 -6.36 15.92 -15.92
N VAL A 389 -5.22 15.36 -15.48
CA VAL A 389 -5.15 13.97 -15.05
C VAL A 389 -5.59 13.88 -13.60
N PHE A 390 -6.53 12.98 -13.28
CA PHE A 390 -7.00 12.75 -11.92
C PHE A 390 -6.38 11.50 -11.32
N GLY A 391 -5.62 11.67 -10.23
CA GLY A 391 -5.18 10.58 -9.37
C GLY A 391 -6.18 10.33 -8.25
N GLY A 392 -6.35 9.07 -7.86
CA GLY A 392 -7.19 8.68 -6.72
C GLY A 392 -6.44 7.75 -5.76
N ALA A 393 -6.55 8.01 -4.45
CA ALA A 393 -6.05 7.14 -3.40
C ALA A 393 -7.04 7.11 -2.21
N GLY A 394 -7.30 5.92 -1.65
CA GLY A 394 -8.28 5.72 -0.57
C GLY A 394 -8.78 4.28 -0.55
N LYS A 395 -7.90 3.30 -0.29
CA LYS A 395 -8.20 1.86 -0.35
C LYS A 395 -8.62 1.38 -1.75
N LEU A 396 -8.04 1.95 -2.80
CA LEU A 396 -8.35 1.61 -4.19
C LEU A 396 -7.53 0.43 -4.75
N GLY A 397 -6.79 -0.29 -3.92
CA GLY A 397 -5.90 -1.36 -4.33
C GLY A 397 -6.57 -2.72 -4.55
N PHE A 398 -7.89 -2.74 -4.78
CA PHE A 398 -8.69 -3.92 -5.15
C PHE A 398 -9.48 -3.61 -6.40
N ALA A 399 -9.59 -4.57 -7.31
CA ALA A 399 -10.18 -4.31 -8.63
C ALA A 399 -11.60 -3.71 -8.61
N PRO A 400 -12.53 -4.12 -7.73
CA PRO A 400 -13.86 -3.48 -7.68
C PRO A 400 -13.81 -2.01 -7.24
N ASP A 401 -12.99 -1.67 -6.24
CA ASP A 401 -12.84 -0.28 -5.79
C ASP A 401 -12.15 0.59 -6.83
N ALA A 402 -11.10 0.05 -7.47
CA ALA A 402 -10.38 0.74 -8.54
C ALA A 402 -11.25 0.94 -9.78
N ALA A 403 -12.01 -0.07 -10.21
CA ALA A 403 -12.91 0.03 -11.37
C ALA A 403 -14.03 1.06 -11.14
N LEU A 404 -14.60 1.09 -9.93
CA LEU A 404 -15.58 2.13 -9.57
C LEU A 404 -14.93 3.53 -9.60
N ALA A 405 -13.71 3.68 -9.08
CA ALA A 405 -12.98 4.95 -9.13
C ALA A 405 -12.69 5.38 -10.58
N LEU A 406 -12.28 4.46 -11.46
CA LEU A 406 -12.11 4.73 -12.89
C LEU A 406 -13.43 5.17 -13.55
N ALA A 407 -14.53 4.51 -13.23
CA ALA A 407 -15.86 4.90 -13.73
C ALA A 407 -16.29 6.29 -13.23
N MET A 408 -15.84 6.71 -12.06
CA MET A 408 -16.04 8.06 -11.53
C MET A 408 -15.17 9.10 -12.24
N GLY A 409 -14.15 8.68 -13.03
CA GLY A 409 -13.25 9.54 -13.79
C GLY A 409 -11.85 9.67 -13.24
N VAL A 410 -11.40 8.77 -12.38
CA VAL A 410 -9.97 8.65 -12.01
C VAL A 410 -9.19 8.12 -13.20
N ASP A 411 -8.03 8.69 -13.46
CA ASP A 411 -7.12 8.27 -14.53
C ASP A 411 -5.94 7.41 -13.98
N LEU A 412 -5.55 7.62 -12.73
CA LEU A 412 -4.40 6.95 -12.11
C LEU A 412 -4.75 6.48 -10.69
N ILE A 413 -4.72 5.17 -10.48
CA ILE A 413 -5.02 4.54 -9.18
C ILE A 413 -3.77 4.53 -8.30
N GLY A 414 -3.86 5.16 -7.14
CA GLY A 414 -2.80 5.20 -6.13
C GLY A 414 -2.99 4.13 -5.06
N VAL A 415 -2.03 3.20 -4.94
CA VAL A 415 -2.02 2.15 -3.91
C VAL A 415 -0.92 2.42 -2.87
N ALA A 416 -1.22 2.25 -1.60
CA ALA A 416 -0.26 2.47 -0.50
C ALA A 416 -0.16 1.26 0.43
N ARG A 417 -1.13 1.10 1.33
CA ARG A 417 -1.11 0.04 2.34
C ARG A 417 -1.23 -1.34 1.72
N GLU A 418 -1.92 -1.48 0.61
CA GLU A 418 -2.02 -2.71 -0.18
C GLU A 418 -0.62 -3.10 -0.73
N ALA A 419 0.14 -2.14 -1.26
CA ALA A 419 1.52 -2.37 -1.66
C ALA A 419 2.42 -2.71 -0.45
N MET A 420 2.17 -2.11 0.72
CA MET A 420 2.86 -2.51 1.97
C MET A 420 2.51 -3.94 2.37
N LEU A 421 1.25 -4.39 2.23
CA LEU A 421 0.87 -5.79 2.47
C LEU A 421 1.65 -6.72 1.53
N ALA A 422 1.78 -6.37 0.25
CA ALA A 422 2.58 -7.11 -0.72
C ALA A 422 4.06 -7.21 -0.31
N VAL A 423 4.65 -6.13 0.21
CA VAL A 423 6.02 -6.14 0.79
C VAL A 423 6.12 -7.09 1.99
N GLY A 424 5.02 -7.34 2.71
CA GLY A 424 4.99 -8.23 3.88
C GLY A 424 4.49 -7.58 5.16
N CYS A 425 3.80 -6.44 5.09
CA CYS A 425 3.04 -5.89 6.20
C CYS A 425 1.95 -6.88 6.63
N ILE A 426 1.74 -7.01 7.93
CA ILE A 426 0.75 -7.93 8.53
C ILE A 426 -0.39 -7.18 9.23
N GLN A 427 -0.52 -5.89 8.97
CA GLN A 427 -1.51 -5.04 9.64
C GLN A 427 -1.37 -5.04 11.19
N ALA A 428 -0.12 -5.10 11.68
CA ALA A 428 0.15 -5.06 13.13
C ALA A 428 -0.17 -3.69 13.78
N GLN A 429 -0.43 -2.64 12.98
CA GLN A 429 -0.75 -1.27 13.41
C GLN A 429 0.29 -0.60 14.32
N GLU A 430 1.53 -1.10 14.33
CA GLU A 430 2.67 -0.63 15.15
C GLU A 430 3.56 0.39 14.41
N CYS A 431 3.07 1.00 13.32
CA CYS A 431 3.87 1.91 12.47
C CYS A 431 4.36 3.16 13.23
N HIS A 432 3.58 3.63 14.20
CA HIS A 432 3.90 4.81 15.01
C HIS A 432 4.99 4.54 16.05
N THR A 433 5.14 3.30 16.50
CA THR A 433 6.07 2.92 17.58
C THR A 433 7.52 2.75 17.09
N GLY A 434 7.70 2.46 15.79
CA GLY A 434 8.99 2.03 15.23
C GLY A 434 9.35 0.57 15.58
N HIS A 435 8.39 -0.24 16.02
CA HIS A 435 8.56 -1.66 16.35
C HIS A 435 7.85 -2.59 15.35
N CYS A 436 7.69 -2.13 14.09
CA CYS A 436 7.08 -2.95 13.06
C CYS A 436 7.75 -4.34 12.97
N PRO A 437 7.03 -5.44 13.26
CA PRO A 437 7.65 -6.76 13.39
C PRO A 437 8.17 -7.33 12.08
N THR A 438 7.67 -6.84 10.95
CA THR A 438 8.06 -7.30 9.60
C THR A 438 9.14 -6.46 8.94
N GLY A 439 9.65 -5.41 9.62
CA GLY A 439 10.70 -4.56 9.07
C GLY A 439 10.23 -3.50 8.07
N VAL A 440 8.92 -3.39 7.78
CA VAL A 440 8.40 -2.45 6.77
C VAL A 440 8.44 -1.00 7.27
N ALA A 441 7.88 -0.69 8.45
CA ALA A 441 7.74 0.67 8.96
C ALA A 441 8.62 0.92 10.21
N THR A 442 9.91 0.63 10.12
CA THR A 442 10.88 0.77 11.21
C THR A 442 12.25 1.15 10.65
N GLN A 443 13.08 1.80 11.50
CA GLN A 443 14.50 2.06 11.20
C GLN A 443 15.45 1.19 12.05
N LYS A 444 14.91 0.22 12.81
CA LYS A 444 15.74 -0.68 13.63
C LYS A 444 16.43 -1.73 12.75
N PRO A 445 17.79 -1.77 12.66
CA PRO A 445 18.49 -2.69 11.77
C PRO A 445 18.12 -4.15 11.97
N ARG A 446 17.91 -4.57 13.25
CA ARG A 446 17.48 -5.93 13.60
C ARG A 446 16.18 -6.34 12.89
N LEU A 447 15.19 -5.44 12.81
CA LEU A 447 13.90 -5.74 12.21
C LEU A 447 13.94 -5.58 10.69
N VAL A 448 14.66 -4.54 10.18
CA VAL A 448 14.83 -4.29 8.74
C VAL A 448 15.51 -5.47 8.04
N ARG A 449 16.52 -6.10 8.65
CA ARG A 449 17.22 -7.27 8.08
C ARG A 449 16.31 -8.46 7.76
N GLY A 450 15.15 -8.53 8.39
CA GLY A 450 14.13 -9.57 8.12
C GLY A 450 13.42 -9.41 6.79
N LEU A 451 13.55 -8.24 6.17
CA LEU A 451 12.91 -7.90 4.90
C LEU A 451 13.96 -7.97 3.77
N ASP A 452 13.89 -9.00 2.93
CA ASP A 452 14.74 -9.10 1.74
C ASP A 452 14.13 -8.28 0.59
N PRO A 453 14.75 -7.19 0.15
CA PRO A 453 14.17 -6.34 -0.89
C PRO A 453 14.07 -7.04 -2.25
N THR A 454 14.89 -8.08 -2.53
CA THR A 454 14.84 -8.80 -3.80
C THR A 454 13.59 -9.70 -3.88
N ASP A 455 13.32 -10.49 -2.85
CA ASP A 455 12.07 -11.26 -2.77
C ASP A 455 10.85 -10.33 -2.75
N LYS A 456 10.92 -9.26 -1.95
CA LYS A 456 9.78 -8.35 -1.77
C LYS A 456 9.47 -7.50 -3.00
N SER A 457 10.46 -7.16 -3.84
CA SER A 457 10.18 -6.48 -5.11
C SER A 457 9.39 -7.35 -6.09
N ASN A 458 9.69 -8.66 -6.15
CA ASN A 458 8.88 -9.59 -6.94
C ASN A 458 7.43 -9.68 -6.43
N ARG A 459 7.24 -9.64 -5.10
CA ARG A 459 5.89 -9.64 -4.50
C ARG A 459 5.11 -8.37 -4.81
N VAL A 460 5.75 -7.20 -4.75
CA VAL A 460 5.12 -5.95 -5.16
C VAL A 460 4.70 -6.01 -6.63
N ALA A 461 5.61 -6.46 -7.50
CA ALA A 461 5.31 -6.62 -8.91
C ALA A 461 4.18 -7.64 -9.17
N GLY A 462 4.15 -8.76 -8.44
CA GLY A 462 3.08 -9.76 -8.51
C GLY A 462 1.71 -9.15 -8.17
N TYR A 463 1.64 -8.40 -7.05
CA TYR A 463 0.42 -7.71 -6.65
C TYR A 463 -0.04 -6.66 -7.69
N LEU A 464 0.88 -5.82 -8.18
CA LEU A 464 0.55 -4.77 -9.15
C LEU A 464 0.06 -5.37 -10.49
N ARG A 465 0.68 -6.47 -10.95
CA ARG A 465 0.21 -7.19 -12.14
C ARG A 465 -1.17 -7.80 -11.92
N ALA A 466 -1.41 -8.45 -10.77
CA ALA A 466 -2.71 -9.03 -10.46
C ALA A 466 -3.82 -7.98 -10.44
N LEU A 467 -3.56 -6.79 -9.88
CA LEU A 467 -4.53 -5.71 -9.89
C LEU A 467 -4.82 -5.21 -11.31
N GLN A 468 -3.78 -5.04 -12.16
CA GLN A 468 -3.96 -4.64 -13.56
C GLN A 468 -4.70 -5.73 -14.37
N HIS A 469 -4.34 -7.00 -14.16
CA HIS A 469 -5.02 -8.15 -14.76
C HIS A 469 -6.52 -8.15 -14.43
N ASP A 470 -6.88 -8.05 -13.15
CA ASP A 470 -8.27 -8.08 -12.72
C ASP A 470 -9.06 -6.87 -13.25
N LEU A 471 -8.43 -5.67 -13.30
CA LEU A 471 -9.04 -4.47 -13.89
C LEU A 471 -9.31 -4.65 -15.39
N ARG A 472 -8.35 -5.20 -16.13
CA ARG A 472 -8.51 -5.45 -17.56
C ARG A 472 -9.56 -6.54 -17.81
N ALA A 473 -9.49 -7.64 -17.08
CA ALA A 473 -10.46 -8.75 -17.18
C ALA A 473 -11.89 -8.25 -16.90
N LEU A 474 -12.08 -7.39 -15.90
CA LEU A 474 -13.37 -6.76 -15.60
C LEU A 474 -13.82 -5.85 -16.76
N GLY A 475 -12.92 -5.01 -17.30
CA GLY A 475 -13.18 -4.20 -18.48
C GLY A 475 -13.64 -5.05 -19.67
N HIS A 476 -12.91 -6.13 -19.98
CA HIS A 476 -13.25 -7.05 -21.06
C HIS A 476 -14.63 -7.71 -20.85
N ALA A 477 -14.94 -8.17 -19.63
CA ALA A 477 -16.24 -8.72 -19.29
C ALA A 477 -17.37 -7.72 -19.49
N MET A 478 -17.10 -6.41 -19.30
CA MET A 478 -18.06 -5.32 -19.52
C MET A 478 -18.10 -4.82 -20.98
N GLY A 479 -17.28 -5.38 -21.87
CA GLY A 479 -17.23 -5.02 -23.29
C GLY A 479 -16.30 -3.83 -23.62
N HIS A 480 -15.32 -3.53 -22.74
CA HIS A 480 -14.35 -2.46 -22.92
C HIS A 480 -12.93 -3.01 -23.06
N ASP A 481 -12.19 -2.49 -24.04
CA ASP A 481 -10.77 -2.82 -24.29
C ASP A 481 -9.81 -2.17 -23.25
N HIS A 482 -10.29 -1.17 -22.52
CA HIS A 482 -9.54 -0.49 -21.47
C HIS A 482 -10.43 -0.19 -20.26
N PRO A 483 -10.00 -0.43 -19.00
CA PRO A 483 -10.84 -0.25 -17.82
C PRO A 483 -11.25 1.21 -17.56
N SER A 484 -10.53 2.22 -18.07
CA SER A 484 -10.96 3.63 -17.99
C SER A 484 -12.24 3.94 -18.80
N ARG A 485 -12.70 3.01 -19.64
CA ARG A 485 -13.94 3.15 -20.39
C ARG A 485 -15.17 2.62 -19.66
N ILE A 486 -15.00 2.03 -18.50
CA ILE A 486 -16.11 1.64 -17.60
C ILE A 486 -16.85 2.91 -17.18
N ARG A 487 -18.18 2.89 -17.27
CA ARG A 487 -19.04 4.04 -16.95
C ARG A 487 -19.93 3.76 -15.76
N LEU A 488 -20.33 4.80 -15.03
CA LEU A 488 -21.19 4.69 -13.85
C LEU A 488 -22.59 4.10 -14.17
N ASP A 489 -23.11 4.30 -15.38
CA ASP A 489 -24.39 3.72 -15.81
C ASP A 489 -24.34 2.18 -16.00
N GLN A 490 -23.13 1.60 -16.03
CA GLN A 490 -22.89 0.16 -16.09
C GLN A 490 -22.63 -0.48 -14.71
N ILE A 491 -22.86 0.27 -13.65
CA ILE A 491 -22.61 -0.17 -12.27
C ILE A 491 -23.87 0.08 -11.44
N SER A 492 -24.28 -0.93 -10.66
CA SER A 492 -25.30 -0.78 -9.62
C SER A 492 -24.65 -0.90 -8.24
N ILE A 493 -25.19 -0.18 -7.28
CA ILE A 493 -24.72 -0.16 -5.90
C ILE A 493 -25.85 -0.51 -4.97
N THR A 494 -25.59 -1.37 -3.97
CA THR A 494 -26.58 -1.69 -2.94
C THR A 494 -26.89 -0.47 -2.07
N ASP A 495 -28.16 -0.28 -1.75
CA ASP A 495 -28.62 0.79 -0.84
C ASP A 495 -28.56 0.40 0.64
N GLY A 496 -28.29 -0.89 0.93
CA GLY A 496 -28.30 -1.47 2.27
C GLY A 496 -29.69 -1.82 2.81
N ALA A 497 -30.75 -1.62 2.01
CA ALA A 497 -32.12 -1.98 2.32
C ALA A 497 -32.66 -3.13 1.45
N GLY A 498 -31.75 -3.77 0.68
CA GLY A 498 -32.05 -4.86 -0.25
C GLY A 498 -32.37 -4.39 -1.68
N GLY A 499 -32.22 -3.09 -1.98
CA GLY A 499 -32.36 -2.52 -3.32
C GLY A 499 -31.00 -2.25 -4.00
N LEU A 500 -31.08 -2.05 -5.33
CA LEU A 500 -29.97 -1.62 -6.15
C LEU A 500 -30.26 -0.23 -6.74
N VAL A 501 -29.27 0.66 -6.67
CA VAL A 501 -29.32 2.02 -7.23
C VAL A 501 -28.25 2.13 -8.30
N PRO A 502 -28.52 2.72 -9.50
CA PRO A 502 -27.49 3.00 -10.46
C PRO A 502 -26.38 3.89 -9.85
N ALA A 503 -25.12 3.57 -10.14
CA ALA A 503 -24.01 4.34 -9.57
C ALA A 503 -24.00 5.79 -10.08
N VAL A 504 -24.50 6.04 -11.29
CA VAL A 504 -24.63 7.39 -11.87
C VAL A 504 -25.58 8.30 -11.09
N ASP A 505 -26.52 7.75 -10.35
CA ASP A 505 -27.43 8.52 -9.51
C ASP A 505 -26.83 8.88 -8.14
N ARG A 506 -25.64 8.34 -7.86
CA ARG A 506 -24.97 8.46 -6.57
C ARG A 506 -23.65 9.23 -6.61
N PHE A 507 -23.00 9.28 -7.74
CA PHE A 507 -21.72 9.91 -8.00
C PHE A 507 -21.76 10.81 -9.24
#